data_f265cdcd88a335f5b20350172ec4628b
#
_entry.id   f265cdcd88a335f5b20350172ec4628b
#
_cell.length_a   1.000
_cell.length_b   1.000
_cell.length_c   1.000
_cell.angle_alpha   90.00
_cell.angle_beta   90.00
_cell.angle_gamma   90.00
#
_symmetry.space_group_name_H-M   'P 1'
#
loop_
_entity.id
_entity.type
_entity.pdbx_description
1 polymer ?
#
loop_
_entity_poly.entity_id
_entity_poly.type
_entity_poly.pdbx_seq_one_letter_code
_entity_poly.pdbx_strand_id
1 'polypeptide(L)'
;MAEHHHEHEHHHHHVEMPIKSKYEEALEKYNLDITDEEVKAAVKQIITEKVHENDTPEVKRFLMGSVELTTLKTTDSDESVLAFTERVNQFENEYPDLPHVATICVYPRFAKVVSETLEVEGVEIACVSGSFPSSQALIEVKTVETALALKDGATEIDMVQSVGAFLAGDYETVCDEIQQMKETCGEHKLKVILETGCLKTAANIKTASILAMYAGADYIKTSTGKLEPAATPDAAYVMCQAIKEYYDETGIQIGFKPAGGLNSVMDALIYYTIVKEVLGEKWLTNQWFRMGTSRLANMLLSEVTGEEVKFF
;
A
#
# COMPACT_ATOMS: atom_id res chain seq x y z
N MET A 1 78.11 13.27 25.04
CA MET A 1 77.36 12.06 24.70
C MET A 1 75.98 12.23 25.28
N ALA A 2 75.03 12.56 24.44
CA ALA A 2 73.63 12.68 24.79
C ALA A 2 72.89 11.62 23.99
N GLU A 3 72.31 10.67 24.70
CA GLU A 3 71.47 9.62 24.13
C GLU A 3 70.07 10.16 23.96
N HIS A 4 69.62 10.17 22.70
CA HIS A 4 68.21 10.44 22.38
C HIS A 4 67.40 9.14 22.45
N HIS A 5 66.51 9.04 23.43
CA HIS A 5 65.45 8.05 23.46
C HIS A 5 64.33 8.55 22.55
N HIS A 6 64.09 7.83 21.44
CA HIS A 6 62.90 7.96 20.66
C HIS A 6 61.81 7.05 21.31
N GLU A 7 60.83 7.67 21.93
CA GLU A 7 59.61 7.00 22.29
C GLU A 7 58.70 6.91 21.05
N HIS A 8 58.46 5.69 20.59
CA HIS A 8 57.43 5.41 19.59
C HIS A 8 56.08 5.40 20.25
N GLU A 9 55.31 6.48 20.12
CA GLU A 9 53.89 6.48 20.43
C GLU A 9 53.16 5.63 19.40
N HIS A 10 52.68 4.46 19.83
CA HIS A 10 51.73 3.68 19.09
C HIS A 10 50.35 4.33 19.21
N HIS A 11 49.98 5.11 18.19
CA HIS A 11 48.59 5.53 18.03
C HIS A 11 47.75 4.31 17.66
N HIS A 12 47.06 3.76 18.64
CA HIS A 12 45.94 2.83 18.36
C HIS A 12 44.80 3.64 17.74
N HIS A 13 44.69 3.56 16.43
CA HIS A 13 43.48 3.97 15.73
C HIS A 13 42.35 3.04 16.19
N HIS A 14 41.55 3.48 17.14
CA HIS A 14 40.26 2.89 17.38
C HIS A 14 39.43 3.18 16.11
N VAL A 15 39.28 2.16 15.24
CA VAL A 15 38.29 2.19 14.18
C VAL A 15 36.95 2.05 14.89
N GLU A 16 36.28 3.18 15.12
CA GLU A 16 34.90 3.15 15.57
C GLU A 16 34.09 2.44 14.49
N MET A 17 33.53 1.27 14.84
CA MET A 17 32.58 0.59 13.94
C MET A 17 31.38 1.51 13.76
N PRO A 18 30.92 1.77 12.53
CA PRO A 18 29.76 2.61 12.30
C PRO A 18 28.56 2.05 13.05
N ILE A 19 27.83 2.92 13.77
CA ILE A 19 26.60 2.55 14.46
C ILE A 19 25.59 2.16 13.39
N LYS A 20 25.01 0.95 13.51
CA LYS A 20 23.94 0.50 12.63
C LYS A 20 22.74 1.42 12.74
N SER A 21 22.12 1.74 11.60
CA SER A 21 20.88 2.49 11.60
C SER A 21 19.74 1.65 12.18
N LYS A 22 18.68 2.33 12.64
CA LYS A 22 17.42 1.70 13.07
C LYS A 22 16.91 0.69 12.04
N TYR A 23 17.06 1.00 10.76
CA TYR A 23 16.54 0.19 9.67
C TYR A 23 17.39 -1.03 9.36
N GLU A 24 18.72 -0.90 9.47
CA GLU A 24 19.63 -2.04 9.37
C GLU A 24 19.38 -3.05 10.49
N GLU A 25 19.21 -2.58 11.72
CA GLU A 25 18.85 -3.42 12.87
C GLU A 25 17.50 -4.11 12.66
N ALA A 26 16.52 -3.39 12.12
CA ALA A 26 15.20 -3.95 11.82
C ALA A 26 15.30 -5.10 10.82
N LEU A 27 16.03 -4.92 9.73
CA LEU A 27 16.17 -5.96 8.69
C LEU A 27 16.82 -7.24 9.21
N GLU A 28 17.73 -7.15 10.19
CA GLU A 28 18.40 -8.30 10.77
C GLU A 28 17.44 -9.24 11.53
N LYS A 29 16.28 -8.76 11.93
CA LYS A 29 15.27 -9.55 12.65
C LYS A 29 14.44 -10.46 11.74
N TYR A 30 14.57 -10.32 10.43
CA TYR A 30 13.73 -11.01 9.46
C TYR A 30 14.54 -11.88 8.52
N ASN A 31 13.92 -12.96 8.05
CA ASN A 31 14.51 -13.77 6.99
C ASN A 31 14.20 -13.11 5.64
N LEU A 32 15.23 -12.54 5.02
CA LEU A 32 15.14 -11.91 3.71
C LEU A 32 15.56 -12.85 2.57
N ASP A 33 16.07 -14.05 2.89
CA ASP A 33 16.51 -15.06 1.94
C ASP A 33 15.33 -15.92 1.48
N ILE A 34 14.32 -15.28 0.91
CA ILE A 34 13.19 -15.98 0.31
C ILE A 34 13.39 -16.03 -1.21
N THR A 35 13.06 -17.16 -1.81
CA THR A 35 13.21 -17.36 -3.26
C THR A 35 11.88 -17.16 -3.97
N ASP A 36 11.96 -16.73 -5.24
CA ASP A 36 10.78 -16.57 -6.08
C ASP A 36 10.08 -17.92 -6.30
N GLU A 37 10.83 -19.02 -6.38
CA GLU A 37 10.31 -20.38 -6.54
C GLU A 37 9.49 -20.83 -5.33
N GLU A 38 9.96 -20.57 -4.11
CA GLU A 38 9.22 -20.87 -2.87
C GLU A 38 7.89 -20.10 -2.84
N VAL A 39 7.91 -18.85 -3.22
CA VAL A 39 6.72 -18.00 -3.26
C VAL A 39 5.72 -18.51 -4.29
N LYS A 40 6.17 -18.80 -5.51
CA LYS A 40 5.31 -19.36 -6.57
C LYS A 40 4.64 -20.66 -6.14
N ALA A 41 5.39 -21.55 -5.51
CA ALA A 41 4.85 -22.85 -5.03
C ALA A 41 3.78 -22.63 -3.96
N ALA A 42 4.03 -21.74 -2.98
CA ALA A 42 3.09 -21.44 -1.92
C ALA A 42 1.81 -20.79 -2.46
N VAL A 43 1.95 -19.83 -3.35
CA VAL A 43 0.80 -19.13 -3.98
C VAL A 43 -0.03 -20.11 -4.81
N LYS A 44 0.61 -20.95 -5.61
CA LYS A 44 -0.07 -21.99 -6.39
C LYS A 44 -0.89 -22.92 -5.51
N GLN A 45 -0.33 -23.34 -4.38
CA GLN A 45 -1.02 -24.19 -3.42
C GLN A 45 -2.25 -23.50 -2.83
N ILE A 46 -2.11 -22.23 -2.40
CA ILE A 46 -3.22 -21.45 -1.86
C ILE A 46 -4.34 -21.28 -2.91
N ILE A 47 -3.99 -20.93 -4.13
CA ILE A 47 -4.97 -20.73 -5.20
C ILE A 47 -5.71 -22.06 -5.50
N THR A 48 -4.97 -23.14 -5.64
CA THR A 48 -5.54 -24.44 -5.99
C THR A 48 -6.44 -25.01 -4.89
N GLU A 49 -6.03 -24.88 -3.63
CA GLU A 49 -6.70 -25.55 -2.51
C GLU A 49 -7.72 -24.69 -1.78
N LYS A 50 -7.60 -23.34 -1.80
CA LYS A 50 -8.32 -22.47 -0.88
C LYS A 50 -9.26 -21.46 -1.52
N VAL A 51 -9.00 -21.00 -2.74
CA VAL A 51 -9.81 -19.93 -3.34
C VAL A 51 -11.27 -20.34 -3.49
N HIS A 52 -11.55 -21.58 -3.88
CA HIS A 52 -12.92 -22.06 -4.08
C HIS A 52 -13.78 -22.01 -2.80
N GLU A 53 -13.16 -22.15 -1.62
CA GLU A 53 -13.86 -22.04 -0.33
C GLU A 53 -14.43 -20.64 -0.09
N ASN A 54 -13.82 -19.63 -0.72
CA ASN A 54 -14.16 -18.21 -0.52
C ASN A 54 -15.05 -17.66 -1.64
N ASP A 55 -15.39 -18.45 -2.64
CA ASP A 55 -16.30 -18.05 -3.71
C ASP A 55 -17.75 -18.14 -3.23
N THR A 56 -18.13 -17.21 -2.36
CA THR A 56 -19.43 -17.14 -1.70
C THR A 56 -20.04 -15.75 -1.83
N PRO A 57 -21.38 -15.62 -1.75
CA PRO A 57 -22.03 -14.31 -1.75
C PRO A 57 -21.54 -13.40 -0.62
N GLU A 58 -21.30 -13.94 0.57
CA GLU A 58 -20.84 -13.18 1.74
C GLU A 58 -19.47 -12.55 1.50
N VAL A 59 -18.54 -13.33 0.94
CA VAL A 59 -17.19 -12.82 0.62
C VAL A 59 -17.26 -11.73 -0.46
N LYS A 60 -18.07 -11.93 -1.49
CA LYS A 60 -18.23 -10.93 -2.54
C LYS A 60 -18.83 -9.62 -2.04
N ARG A 61 -19.78 -9.69 -1.11
CA ARG A 61 -20.31 -8.50 -0.43
C ARG A 61 -19.24 -7.79 0.39
N PHE A 62 -18.46 -8.55 1.15
CA PHE A 62 -17.33 -8.00 1.90
C PHE A 62 -16.34 -7.30 0.96
N LEU A 63 -16.02 -7.90 -0.18
CA LEU A 63 -15.09 -7.34 -1.15
C LEU A 63 -15.58 -6.01 -1.71
N MET A 64 -16.88 -5.83 -1.91
CA MET A 64 -17.44 -4.53 -2.31
C MET A 64 -17.10 -3.44 -1.29
N GLY A 65 -17.24 -3.73 -0.01
CA GLY A 65 -16.90 -2.80 1.07
C GLY A 65 -15.41 -2.57 1.26
N SER A 66 -14.56 -3.33 0.58
CA SER A 66 -13.10 -3.19 0.59
C SER A 66 -12.57 -2.43 -0.63
N VAL A 67 -13.41 -2.11 -1.59
CA VAL A 67 -13.00 -1.38 -2.81
C VAL A 67 -12.64 0.07 -2.45
N GLU A 68 -11.46 0.50 -2.87
CA GLU A 68 -11.12 1.90 -3.00
C GLU A 68 -11.38 2.31 -4.45
N LEU A 69 -12.49 3.01 -4.65
CA LEU A 69 -12.94 3.37 -5.98
C LEU A 69 -12.07 4.51 -6.53
N THR A 70 -11.32 4.21 -7.59
CA THR A 70 -10.18 5.01 -8.01
C THR A 70 -10.43 5.66 -9.36
N THR A 71 -10.13 6.96 -9.47
CA THR A 71 -9.96 7.64 -10.74
C THR A 71 -8.67 8.45 -10.71
N LEU A 72 -7.73 8.07 -11.57
CA LEU A 72 -6.39 8.66 -11.68
C LEU A 72 -6.05 8.87 -13.16
N LYS A 73 -6.98 9.46 -13.89
CA LYS A 73 -6.82 9.74 -15.33
C LYS A 73 -6.23 11.12 -15.52
N THR A 74 -5.33 11.25 -16.47
CA THR A 74 -4.81 12.56 -16.91
C THR A 74 -5.94 13.50 -17.33
N THR A 75 -7.06 12.93 -17.80
CA THR A 75 -8.23 13.67 -18.27
C THR A 75 -9.23 14.03 -17.16
N ASP A 76 -8.97 13.64 -15.91
CA ASP A 76 -9.86 14.01 -14.81
C ASP A 76 -9.93 15.52 -14.64
N SER A 77 -11.12 16.00 -14.32
CA SER A 77 -11.44 17.40 -14.05
C SER A 77 -12.32 17.50 -12.82
N ASP A 78 -12.54 18.70 -12.32
CA ASP A 78 -13.48 18.93 -11.22
C ASP A 78 -14.87 18.37 -11.56
N GLU A 79 -15.33 18.55 -12.80
CA GLU A 79 -16.63 18.02 -13.25
C GLU A 79 -16.67 16.48 -13.28
N SER A 80 -15.61 15.83 -13.80
CA SER A 80 -15.59 14.38 -13.87
C SER A 80 -15.51 13.73 -12.49
N VAL A 81 -14.73 14.31 -11.58
CA VAL A 81 -14.60 13.83 -10.20
C VAL A 81 -15.86 14.11 -9.39
N LEU A 82 -16.51 15.25 -9.60
CA LEU A 82 -17.79 15.54 -8.99
C LEU A 82 -18.85 14.50 -9.39
N ALA A 83 -19.00 14.22 -10.67
CA ALA A 83 -19.93 13.21 -11.17
C ALA A 83 -19.62 11.80 -10.61
N PHE A 84 -18.34 11.47 -10.52
CA PHE A 84 -17.86 10.23 -9.93
C PHE A 84 -18.25 10.12 -8.46
N THR A 85 -18.10 11.18 -7.69
CA THR A 85 -18.45 11.23 -6.26
C THR A 85 -19.97 11.16 -6.05
N GLU A 86 -20.73 11.83 -6.90
CA GLU A 86 -22.20 11.77 -6.83
C GLU A 86 -22.74 10.37 -7.06
N ARG A 87 -22.11 9.56 -7.91
CA ARG A 87 -22.49 8.15 -8.08
C ARG A 87 -22.30 7.35 -6.79
N VAL A 88 -21.26 7.64 -6.03
CA VAL A 88 -21.05 7.01 -4.72
C VAL A 88 -22.17 7.40 -3.75
N ASN A 89 -22.61 8.65 -3.75
CA ASN A 89 -23.76 9.10 -2.96
C ASN A 89 -25.06 8.40 -3.37
N GLN A 90 -25.30 8.27 -4.67
CA GLN A 90 -26.51 7.63 -5.23
C GLN A 90 -26.57 6.13 -4.96
N PHE A 91 -25.42 5.48 -4.79
CA PHE A 91 -25.35 4.03 -4.56
C PHE A 91 -26.20 3.57 -3.37
N GLU A 92 -26.19 4.31 -2.27
CA GLU A 92 -26.97 4.02 -1.08
C GLU A 92 -28.48 3.95 -1.36
N ASN A 93 -28.98 4.84 -2.22
CA ASN A 93 -30.40 4.88 -2.57
C ASN A 93 -30.81 3.72 -3.48
N GLU A 94 -29.93 3.29 -4.37
CA GLU A 94 -30.23 2.19 -5.30
C GLU A 94 -29.94 0.81 -4.73
N TYR A 95 -28.95 0.70 -3.83
CA TYR A 95 -28.52 -0.57 -3.23
C TYR A 95 -28.39 -0.44 -1.71
N PRO A 96 -29.49 -0.15 -1.00
CA PRO A 96 -29.42 0.14 0.44
C PRO A 96 -28.95 -1.04 1.30
N ASP A 97 -29.04 -2.27 0.79
CA ASP A 97 -28.64 -3.48 1.50
C ASP A 97 -27.19 -3.90 1.24
N LEU A 98 -26.48 -3.17 0.39
CA LEU A 98 -25.08 -3.46 0.05
C LEU A 98 -24.12 -2.51 0.75
N PRO A 99 -22.90 -2.96 1.09
CA PRO A 99 -21.90 -2.08 1.67
C PRO A 99 -21.41 -1.04 0.67
N HIS A 100 -21.09 0.14 1.17
CA HIS A 100 -20.44 1.18 0.40
C HIS A 100 -18.99 0.80 0.06
N VAL A 101 -18.44 1.42 -0.97
CA VAL A 101 -16.99 1.37 -1.20
C VAL A 101 -16.27 1.93 0.03
N ALA A 102 -15.04 1.49 0.26
CA ALA A 102 -14.26 1.93 1.42
C ALA A 102 -13.78 3.37 1.28
N THR A 103 -13.33 3.75 0.10
CA THR A 103 -12.85 5.10 -0.20
C THR A 103 -13.15 5.50 -1.64
N ILE A 104 -13.03 6.80 -1.88
CA ILE A 104 -12.79 7.39 -3.19
C ILE A 104 -11.31 7.77 -3.21
N CYS A 105 -10.57 7.32 -4.24
CA CYS A 105 -9.15 7.59 -4.40
C CYS A 105 -8.91 8.44 -5.66
N VAL A 106 -8.32 9.62 -5.48
CA VAL A 106 -8.15 10.64 -6.53
C VAL A 106 -6.77 11.30 -6.46
N TYR A 107 -6.44 12.13 -7.44
CA TYR A 107 -5.30 13.03 -7.34
C TYR A 107 -5.52 14.09 -6.25
N PRO A 108 -4.46 14.63 -5.64
CA PRO A 108 -4.57 15.62 -4.56
C PRO A 108 -5.39 16.85 -4.94
N ARG A 109 -5.28 17.27 -6.20
CA ARG A 109 -6.04 18.40 -6.77
C ARG A 109 -7.55 18.30 -6.52
N PHE A 110 -8.09 17.07 -6.44
CA PHE A 110 -9.53 16.83 -6.35
C PHE A 110 -10.02 16.53 -4.93
N ALA A 111 -9.15 16.60 -3.93
CA ALA A 111 -9.55 16.36 -2.54
C ALA A 111 -10.72 17.27 -2.12
N LYS A 112 -10.65 18.53 -2.48
CA LYS A 112 -11.69 19.51 -2.15
C LYS A 112 -13.03 19.20 -2.81
N VAL A 113 -13.04 18.87 -4.09
CA VAL A 113 -14.27 18.49 -4.82
C VAL A 113 -14.93 17.28 -4.17
N VAL A 114 -14.16 16.25 -3.86
CA VAL A 114 -14.68 15.04 -3.20
C VAL A 114 -15.22 15.39 -1.80
N SER A 115 -14.45 16.12 -1.01
CA SER A 115 -14.84 16.51 0.35
C SER A 115 -16.12 17.33 0.39
N GLU A 116 -16.32 18.24 -0.55
CA GLU A 116 -17.51 19.09 -0.64
C GLU A 116 -18.74 18.34 -1.20
N THR A 117 -18.52 17.25 -1.95
CA THR A 117 -19.58 16.52 -2.66
C THR A 117 -20.03 15.26 -1.95
N LEU A 118 -19.10 14.56 -1.29
CA LEU A 118 -19.37 13.27 -0.63
C LEU A 118 -20.29 13.48 0.57
N GLU A 119 -21.43 12.78 0.57
CA GLU A 119 -22.43 12.84 1.64
C GLU A 119 -22.52 11.52 2.44
N VAL A 120 -22.03 10.42 1.87
CA VAL A 120 -22.13 9.10 2.49
C VAL A 120 -21.14 8.98 3.65
N GLU A 121 -21.67 8.64 4.83
CA GLU A 121 -20.83 8.38 6.00
C GLU A 121 -20.07 7.06 5.84
N GLY A 122 -18.84 7.03 6.35
CA GLY A 122 -18.01 5.83 6.35
C GLY A 122 -17.19 5.62 5.08
N VAL A 123 -17.33 6.47 4.06
CA VAL A 123 -16.47 6.48 2.88
C VAL A 123 -15.34 7.47 3.09
N GLU A 124 -14.10 6.97 3.07
CA GLU A 124 -12.91 7.80 3.27
C GLU A 124 -12.48 8.46 1.95
N ILE A 125 -11.68 9.51 2.06
CA ILE A 125 -11.11 10.23 0.92
C ILE A 125 -9.62 9.98 0.88
N ALA A 126 -9.18 9.14 -0.06
CA ALA A 126 -7.78 8.85 -0.28
C ALA A 126 -7.24 9.71 -1.43
N CYS A 127 -6.06 10.27 -1.24
CA CYS A 127 -5.34 10.96 -2.31
C CYS A 127 -3.99 10.31 -2.52
N VAL A 128 -3.64 10.04 -3.78
CA VAL A 128 -2.26 9.73 -4.11
C VAL A 128 -1.41 10.98 -3.92
N SER A 129 -0.17 10.83 -3.52
CA SER A 129 0.71 11.96 -3.22
C SER A 129 2.17 11.56 -3.34
N GLY A 130 3.07 12.47 -3.02
CA GLY A 130 4.49 12.22 -3.09
C GLY A 130 4.99 12.15 -4.53
N SER A 131 4.48 13.00 -5.40
CA SER A 131 4.80 13.04 -6.82
C SER A 131 4.43 11.73 -7.54
N PHE A 132 3.24 11.22 -7.23
CA PHE A 132 2.69 10.03 -7.88
C PHE A 132 2.59 10.22 -9.40
N PRO A 133 2.97 9.25 -10.25
CA PRO A 133 3.37 7.88 -9.87
C PRO A 133 4.88 7.66 -9.70
N SER A 134 5.73 8.61 -10.06
CA SER A 134 7.17 8.38 -10.16
C SER A 134 7.94 8.52 -8.84
N SER A 135 7.42 9.30 -7.90
CA SER A 135 8.13 9.69 -6.67
C SER A 135 9.39 10.54 -6.92
N GLN A 136 9.60 11.05 -8.13
CA GLN A 136 10.82 11.76 -8.56
C GLN A 136 10.74 13.27 -8.31
N ALA A 137 10.37 13.66 -7.11
CA ALA A 137 10.40 15.05 -6.64
C ALA A 137 11.18 15.15 -5.34
N LEU A 138 11.59 16.35 -5.00
CA LEU A 138 12.22 16.63 -3.70
C LEU A 138 11.21 16.39 -2.57
N ILE A 139 11.69 15.93 -1.43
CA ILE A 139 10.83 15.59 -0.29
C ILE A 139 9.99 16.79 0.18
N GLU A 140 10.53 18.01 0.11
CA GLU A 140 9.83 19.24 0.47
C GLU A 140 8.57 19.41 -0.39
N VAL A 141 8.63 19.10 -1.68
CA VAL A 141 7.48 19.16 -2.58
C VAL A 141 6.47 18.07 -2.21
N LYS A 142 6.93 16.87 -1.90
CA LYS A 142 6.06 15.75 -1.52
C LYS A 142 5.28 16.04 -0.23
N THR A 143 5.92 16.62 0.77
CA THR A 143 5.29 16.97 2.04
C THR A 143 4.28 18.11 1.89
N VAL A 144 4.58 19.12 1.06
CA VAL A 144 3.64 20.21 0.76
C VAL A 144 2.42 19.68 0.03
N GLU A 145 2.59 18.85 -1.00
CA GLU A 145 1.48 18.21 -1.72
C GLU A 145 0.54 17.46 -0.76
N THR A 146 1.13 16.67 0.13
CA THR A 146 0.39 15.89 1.13
C THR A 146 -0.35 16.80 2.12
N ALA A 147 0.30 17.83 2.64
CA ALA A 147 -0.32 18.78 3.58
C ALA A 147 -1.50 19.51 2.94
N LEU A 148 -1.38 19.90 1.67
CA LEU A 148 -2.46 20.56 0.93
C LEU A 148 -3.64 19.61 0.67
N ALA A 149 -3.38 18.36 0.32
CA ALA A 149 -4.43 17.36 0.15
C ALA A 149 -5.22 17.14 1.44
N LEU A 150 -4.53 17.01 2.57
CA LEU A 150 -5.17 16.86 3.89
C LEU A 150 -5.97 18.10 4.29
N LYS A 151 -5.43 19.28 4.03
CA LYS A 151 -6.15 20.56 4.27
C LYS A 151 -7.44 20.63 3.46
N ASP A 152 -7.44 20.10 2.25
CA ASP A 152 -8.60 20.15 1.34
C ASP A 152 -9.59 18.99 1.61
N GLY A 153 -9.32 18.12 2.58
CA GLY A 153 -10.29 17.14 3.04
C GLY A 153 -9.89 15.68 2.84
N ALA A 154 -8.69 15.38 2.30
CA ALA A 154 -8.21 14.01 2.27
C ALA A 154 -8.07 13.47 3.68
N THR A 155 -8.45 12.20 3.88
CA THR A 155 -8.37 11.49 5.16
C THR A 155 -7.34 10.38 5.15
N GLU A 156 -6.90 9.97 3.96
CA GLU A 156 -5.87 8.94 3.76
C GLU A 156 -4.96 9.38 2.62
N ILE A 157 -3.69 9.03 2.72
CA ILE A 157 -2.66 9.37 1.72
C ILE A 157 -1.98 8.11 1.22
N ASP A 158 -1.90 7.95 -0.10
CA ASP A 158 -1.17 6.88 -0.77
C ASP A 158 0.07 7.49 -1.43
N MET A 159 1.24 7.35 -0.79
CA MET A 159 2.51 7.80 -1.34
C MET A 159 3.24 6.70 -2.09
N VAL A 160 4.12 7.06 -3.00
CA VAL A 160 5.06 6.12 -3.64
C VAL A 160 6.42 6.23 -2.98
N GLN A 161 7.01 5.08 -2.59
CA GLN A 161 8.39 5.08 -2.11
C GLN A 161 9.36 5.55 -3.21
N SER A 162 10.53 6.03 -2.81
CA SER A 162 11.60 6.36 -3.74
C SER A 162 12.22 5.08 -4.31
N VAL A 163 11.63 4.58 -5.40
CA VAL A 163 12.00 3.28 -6.00
C VAL A 163 13.45 3.28 -6.45
N GLY A 164 13.91 4.35 -7.10
CA GLY A 164 15.29 4.47 -7.55
C GLY A 164 16.29 4.39 -6.41
N ALA A 165 16.01 5.07 -5.29
CA ALA A 165 16.84 5.01 -4.09
C ALA A 165 16.86 3.58 -3.50
N PHE A 166 15.71 2.93 -3.44
CA PHE A 166 15.63 1.54 -2.97
C PHE A 166 16.50 0.61 -3.83
N LEU A 167 16.37 0.68 -5.16
CA LEU A 167 17.14 -0.17 -6.07
C LEU A 167 18.65 0.11 -6.02
N ALA A 168 19.04 1.34 -5.67
CA ALA A 168 20.43 1.71 -5.44
C ALA A 168 20.98 1.29 -4.07
N GLY A 169 20.13 0.70 -3.21
CA GLY A 169 20.50 0.32 -1.85
C GLY A 169 20.52 1.47 -0.85
N ASP A 170 20.03 2.64 -1.24
CA ASP A 170 19.91 3.81 -0.37
C ASP A 170 18.62 3.75 0.46
N TYR A 171 18.60 2.83 1.42
CA TYR A 171 17.45 2.59 2.28
C TYR A 171 17.19 3.76 3.24
N GLU A 172 18.22 4.50 3.59
CA GLU A 172 18.08 5.67 4.48
C GLU A 172 17.21 6.74 3.83
N THR A 173 17.44 7.08 2.57
CA THR A 173 16.61 8.03 1.83
C THR A 173 15.16 7.53 1.73
N VAL A 174 14.97 6.26 1.40
CA VAL A 174 13.62 5.65 1.32
C VAL A 174 12.87 5.82 2.64
N CYS A 175 13.50 5.46 3.73
CA CYS A 175 12.87 5.48 5.06
C CYS A 175 12.65 6.89 5.58
N ASP A 176 13.61 7.79 5.38
CA ASP A 176 13.50 9.20 5.80
C ASP A 176 12.33 9.89 5.10
N GLU A 177 12.14 9.64 3.81
CA GLU A 177 11.00 10.21 3.08
C GLU A 177 9.66 9.67 3.58
N ILE A 178 9.55 8.36 3.83
CA ILE A 178 8.34 7.77 4.40
C ILE A 178 8.05 8.35 5.78
N GLN A 179 9.07 8.48 6.62
CA GLN A 179 8.93 9.05 7.95
C GLN A 179 8.44 10.49 7.91
N GLN A 180 8.99 11.33 7.06
CA GLN A 180 8.56 12.70 6.89
C GLN A 180 7.12 12.80 6.37
N MET A 181 6.75 11.92 5.45
CA MET A 181 5.37 11.83 4.95
C MET A 181 4.41 11.39 6.05
N LYS A 182 4.78 10.44 6.89
CA LYS A 182 3.96 10.02 8.04
C LYS A 182 3.80 11.16 9.06
N GLU A 183 4.84 11.88 9.34
CA GLU A 183 4.78 13.05 10.22
C GLU A 183 3.82 14.10 9.68
N THR A 184 3.82 14.32 8.36
CA THR A 184 2.88 15.23 7.69
C THR A 184 1.43 14.72 7.79
N CYS A 185 1.21 13.41 7.69
CA CYS A 185 -0.13 12.80 7.81
C CYS A 185 -0.66 12.85 9.24
N GLY A 186 0.20 12.87 10.25
CA GLY A 186 -0.21 12.81 11.64
C GLY A 186 -0.98 11.53 11.94
N GLU A 187 -2.22 11.67 12.39
CA GLU A 187 -3.09 10.52 12.70
C GLU A 187 -3.78 9.92 11.47
N HIS A 188 -3.74 10.59 10.33
CA HIS A 188 -4.29 10.07 9.10
C HIS A 188 -3.48 8.90 8.58
N LYS A 189 -4.13 7.95 7.93
CA LYS A 189 -3.46 6.77 7.39
C LYS A 189 -2.52 7.13 6.25
N LEU A 190 -1.31 6.61 6.32
CA LEU A 190 -0.33 6.63 5.24
C LEU A 190 -0.23 5.22 4.66
N LYS A 191 -0.54 5.08 3.37
CA LYS A 191 -0.31 3.86 2.61
C LYS A 191 0.92 4.07 1.74
N VAL A 192 1.87 3.15 1.81
CA VAL A 192 3.12 3.24 1.04
C VAL A 192 3.08 2.27 -0.12
N ILE A 193 3.12 2.83 -1.33
CA ILE A 193 3.21 2.06 -2.57
C ILE A 193 4.65 1.64 -2.77
N LEU A 194 4.87 0.33 -2.82
CA LEU A 194 6.21 -0.25 -3.01
C LEU A 194 6.62 -0.27 -4.48
N GLU A 195 5.69 -0.28 -5.41
CA GLU A 195 5.87 -0.48 -6.85
C GLU A 195 6.57 -1.82 -7.13
N THR A 196 5.90 -2.89 -6.74
CA THR A 196 6.46 -4.25 -6.71
C THR A 196 6.96 -4.74 -8.06
N GLY A 197 6.35 -4.30 -9.16
CA GLY A 197 6.80 -4.63 -10.51
C GLY A 197 8.21 -4.15 -10.82
N CYS A 198 8.65 -3.04 -10.21
CA CYS A 198 10.01 -2.52 -10.34
C CYS A 198 11.00 -3.24 -9.41
N LEU A 199 10.53 -3.82 -8.32
CA LEU A 199 11.38 -4.52 -7.34
C LEU A 199 11.76 -5.92 -7.80
N LYS A 200 10.93 -6.56 -8.58
CA LYS A 200 11.12 -7.82 -9.32
C LYS A 200 11.22 -9.08 -8.46
N THR A 201 12.04 -9.09 -7.41
CA THR A 201 12.31 -10.29 -6.62
C THR A 201 11.52 -10.30 -5.32
N ALA A 202 11.19 -11.49 -4.84
CA ALA A 202 10.55 -11.68 -3.54
C ALA A 202 11.39 -11.07 -2.39
N ALA A 203 12.70 -11.23 -2.44
CA ALA A 203 13.60 -10.66 -1.45
C ALA A 203 13.52 -9.12 -1.40
N ASN A 204 13.51 -8.46 -2.56
CA ASN A 204 13.35 -7.00 -2.63
C ASN A 204 11.98 -6.55 -2.11
N ILE A 205 10.92 -7.25 -2.46
CA ILE A 205 9.56 -6.93 -2.01
C ILE A 205 9.47 -7.06 -0.50
N LYS A 206 10.03 -8.11 0.08
CA LYS A 206 10.04 -8.29 1.54
C LYS A 206 10.85 -7.19 2.22
N THR A 207 12.04 -6.89 1.73
CA THR A 207 12.90 -5.82 2.26
C THR A 207 12.17 -4.48 2.26
N ALA A 208 11.58 -4.11 1.11
CA ALA A 208 10.82 -2.85 0.99
C ALA A 208 9.61 -2.82 1.94
N SER A 209 8.91 -3.95 2.10
CA SER A 209 7.78 -4.07 3.03
C SER A 209 8.20 -3.79 4.47
N ILE A 210 9.26 -4.44 4.93
CA ILE A 210 9.79 -4.26 6.29
C ILE A 210 10.24 -2.82 6.51
N LEU A 211 11.01 -2.24 5.58
CA LEU A 211 11.47 -0.86 5.70
C LEU A 211 10.31 0.13 5.77
N ALA A 212 9.31 -0.02 4.91
CA ALA A 212 8.13 0.86 4.91
C ALA A 212 7.38 0.82 6.24
N MET A 213 7.18 -0.36 6.80
CA MET A 213 6.48 -0.52 8.08
C MET A 213 7.26 0.11 9.23
N TYR A 214 8.57 -0.10 9.30
CA TYR A 214 9.41 0.53 10.33
C TYR A 214 9.52 2.05 10.17
N ALA A 215 9.35 2.55 8.96
CA ALA A 215 9.38 3.99 8.69
C ALA A 215 8.05 4.71 8.99
N GLY A 216 6.98 3.97 9.29
CA GLY A 216 5.71 4.54 9.73
C GLY A 216 4.51 4.29 8.82
N ALA A 217 4.63 3.42 7.82
CA ALA A 217 3.49 3.05 6.99
C ALA A 217 2.36 2.42 7.83
N ASP A 218 1.13 2.85 7.61
CA ASP A 218 -0.07 2.22 8.19
C ASP A 218 -0.61 1.09 7.28
N TYR A 219 -0.32 1.21 5.99
CA TYR A 219 -0.58 0.23 4.94
C TYR A 219 0.62 0.11 4.05
N ILE A 220 0.84 -1.08 3.51
CA ILE A 220 1.69 -1.25 2.34
C ILE A 220 0.82 -1.63 1.15
N LYS A 221 1.08 -1.01 0.01
CA LYS A 221 0.33 -1.12 -1.24
C LYS A 221 1.25 -1.64 -2.34
N THR A 222 0.74 -2.49 -3.21
CA THR A 222 1.59 -3.12 -4.23
C THR A 222 2.11 -2.13 -5.27
N SER A 223 1.23 -1.33 -5.88
CA SER A 223 1.56 -0.69 -7.15
C SER A 223 0.80 0.61 -7.36
N THR A 224 1.33 1.47 -8.23
CA THR A 224 0.63 2.67 -8.70
C THR A 224 -0.48 2.33 -9.70
N GLY A 225 -0.37 1.23 -10.42
CA GLY A 225 -1.22 0.92 -11.56
C GLY A 225 -0.82 1.63 -12.86
N LYS A 226 0.25 2.43 -12.83
CA LYS A 226 0.76 3.19 -13.99
C LYS A 226 1.95 2.49 -14.68
N LEU A 227 2.49 1.46 -14.07
CA LEU A 227 3.56 0.61 -14.61
C LEU A 227 3.11 -0.85 -14.57
N GLU A 228 3.53 -1.62 -15.57
CA GLU A 228 3.32 -3.06 -15.64
C GLU A 228 4.61 -3.82 -15.28
N PRO A 229 4.52 -4.95 -14.57
CA PRO A 229 3.33 -5.50 -13.96
C PRO A 229 2.90 -4.69 -12.72
N ALA A 230 1.59 -4.65 -12.45
CA ALA A 230 1.03 -4.06 -11.25
C ALA A 230 0.93 -5.12 -10.12
N ALA A 231 -0.19 -5.21 -9.41
CA ALA A 231 -0.38 -6.23 -8.38
C ALA A 231 -0.27 -7.65 -8.95
N THR A 232 0.39 -8.52 -8.20
CA THR A 232 0.47 -9.95 -8.49
C THR A 232 0.19 -10.75 -7.22
N PRO A 233 -0.35 -11.98 -7.33
CA PRO A 233 -0.51 -12.85 -6.17
C PRO A 233 0.82 -13.15 -5.44
N ASP A 234 1.91 -13.29 -6.18
CA ASP A 234 3.24 -13.54 -5.60
C ASP A 234 3.69 -12.35 -4.73
N ALA A 235 3.57 -11.13 -5.23
CA ALA A 235 3.89 -9.92 -4.47
C ALA A 235 2.99 -9.80 -3.23
N ALA A 236 1.69 -10.05 -3.38
CA ALA A 236 0.74 -10.02 -2.28
C ALA A 236 1.12 -11.02 -1.16
N TYR A 237 1.49 -12.22 -1.54
CA TYR A 237 1.92 -13.25 -0.58
C TYR A 237 3.13 -12.79 0.24
N VAL A 238 4.17 -12.28 -0.43
CA VAL A 238 5.38 -11.78 0.24
C VAL A 238 5.06 -10.62 1.17
N MET A 239 4.26 -9.66 0.71
CA MET A 239 3.87 -8.50 1.51
C MET A 239 3.04 -8.92 2.73
N CYS A 240 2.10 -9.84 2.58
CA CYS A 240 1.30 -10.36 3.69
C CYS A 240 2.16 -11.14 4.69
N GLN A 241 3.13 -11.92 4.25
CA GLN A 241 4.10 -12.54 5.15
C GLN A 241 4.88 -11.51 5.96
N ALA A 242 5.37 -10.47 5.30
CA ALA A 242 6.09 -9.39 5.98
C ALA A 242 5.20 -8.70 7.02
N ILE A 243 3.95 -8.43 6.70
CA ILE A 243 2.98 -7.84 7.63
C ILE A 243 2.77 -8.76 8.84
N LYS A 244 2.63 -10.06 8.61
CA LYS A 244 2.43 -11.04 9.70
C LYS A 244 3.64 -11.11 10.61
N GLU A 245 4.83 -11.22 10.06
CA GLU A 245 6.08 -11.27 10.82
C GLU A 245 6.32 -9.96 11.60
N TYR A 246 6.01 -8.82 10.99
CA TYR A 246 6.07 -7.51 11.66
C TYR A 246 5.11 -7.43 12.86
N TYR A 247 3.90 -7.93 12.68
CA TYR A 247 2.90 -7.99 13.77
C TYR A 247 3.36 -8.90 14.90
N ASP A 248 3.92 -10.07 14.56
CA ASP A 248 4.44 -11.01 15.57
C ASP A 248 5.63 -10.42 16.35
N GLU A 249 6.48 -9.64 15.69
CA GLU A 249 7.65 -9.00 16.31
C GLU A 249 7.29 -7.75 17.13
N THR A 250 6.39 -6.92 16.64
CA THR A 250 6.14 -5.57 17.20
C THR A 250 4.78 -5.41 17.85
N GLY A 251 3.82 -6.27 17.57
CA GLY A 251 2.43 -6.11 17.98
C GLY A 251 1.66 -5.06 17.17
N ILE A 252 2.28 -4.45 16.16
CA ILE A 252 1.64 -3.40 15.35
C ILE A 252 0.97 -4.04 14.13
N GLN A 253 -0.32 -3.77 13.96
CA GLN A 253 -1.09 -4.26 12.83
C GLN A 253 -1.01 -3.27 11.68
N ILE A 254 -0.62 -3.75 10.51
CA ILE A 254 -0.48 -2.96 9.27
C ILE A 254 -1.44 -3.51 8.22
N GLY A 255 -2.07 -2.62 7.47
CA GLY A 255 -2.99 -3.00 6.41
C GLY A 255 -2.30 -3.37 5.10
N PHE A 256 -3.04 -4.05 4.24
CA PHE A 256 -2.59 -4.48 2.93
C PHE A 256 -3.55 -4.00 1.84
N LYS A 257 -2.99 -3.47 0.74
CA LYS A 257 -3.76 -3.00 -0.41
C LYS A 257 -3.12 -3.44 -1.73
N PRO A 258 -3.67 -4.45 -2.41
CA PRO A 258 -3.34 -4.70 -3.80
C PRO A 258 -3.98 -3.61 -4.68
N ALA A 259 -3.27 -3.16 -5.70
CA ALA A 259 -3.76 -2.13 -6.61
C ALA A 259 -3.16 -2.29 -8.01
N GLY A 260 -3.97 -1.97 -9.02
CA GLY A 260 -3.63 -2.15 -10.41
C GLY A 260 -3.77 -3.60 -10.89
N GLY A 261 -4.34 -3.81 -12.06
CA GLY A 261 -4.49 -5.14 -12.63
C GLY A 261 -5.52 -6.05 -11.95
N LEU A 262 -6.39 -5.50 -11.09
CA LEU A 262 -7.53 -6.25 -10.56
C LEU A 262 -8.67 -6.22 -11.59
N ASN A 263 -8.67 -7.20 -12.48
CA ASN A 263 -9.50 -7.18 -13.68
C ASN A 263 -10.69 -8.14 -13.62
N SER A 264 -10.82 -8.94 -12.57
CA SER A 264 -11.90 -9.91 -12.41
C SER A 264 -12.25 -10.14 -10.95
N VAL A 265 -13.43 -10.67 -10.71
CA VAL A 265 -13.84 -11.10 -9.37
C VAL A 265 -12.91 -12.22 -8.85
N MET A 266 -12.43 -13.08 -9.74
CA MET A 266 -11.47 -14.12 -9.38
C MET A 266 -10.17 -13.52 -8.84
N ASP A 267 -9.66 -12.45 -9.43
CA ASP A 267 -8.50 -11.74 -8.90
C ASP A 267 -8.74 -11.28 -7.46
N ALA A 268 -9.89 -10.68 -7.19
CA ALA A 268 -10.27 -10.25 -5.84
C ALA A 268 -10.35 -11.40 -4.86
N LEU A 269 -10.92 -12.54 -5.26
CA LEU A 269 -10.99 -13.75 -4.44
C LEU A 269 -9.61 -14.32 -4.13
N ILE A 270 -8.69 -14.26 -5.07
CA ILE A 270 -7.29 -14.68 -4.86
C ILE A 270 -6.64 -13.82 -3.79
N TYR A 271 -6.73 -12.49 -3.87
CA TYR A 271 -6.16 -11.60 -2.86
C TYR A 271 -6.82 -11.77 -1.49
N TYR A 272 -8.12 -11.89 -1.45
CA TYR A 272 -8.84 -12.20 -0.22
C TYR A 272 -8.32 -13.49 0.43
N THR A 273 -8.17 -14.54 -0.38
CA THR A 273 -7.71 -15.83 0.09
C THR A 273 -6.27 -15.77 0.63
N ILE A 274 -5.38 -15.05 -0.06
CA ILE A 274 -4.01 -14.86 0.41
C ILE A 274 -3.99 -14.14 1.76
N VAL A 275 -4.78 -13.08 1.92
CA VAL A 275 -4.89 -12.35 3.19
C VAL A 275 -5.41 -13.28 4.29
N LYS A 276 -6.45 -14.04 4.02
CA LYS A 276 -7.04 -14.98 4.97
C LYS A 276 -6.04 -16.05 5.43
N GLU A 277 -5.36 -16.68 4.48
CA GLU A 277 -4.44 -17.78 4.77
C GLU A 277 -3.15 -17.30 5.46
N VAL A 278 -2.62 -16.16 5.08
CA VAL A 278 -1.35 -15.64 5.63
C VAL A 278 -1.56 -14.81 6.88
N LEU A 279 -2.51 -13.90 6.86
CA LEU A 279 -2.75 -12.94 7.95
C LEU A 279 -3.84 -13.39 8.92
N GLY A 280 -4.86 -14.06 8.43
CA GLY A 280 -5.99 -14.52 9.23
C GLY A 280 -7.16 -13.52 9.27
N GLU A 281 -8.22 -13.92 9.95
CA GLU A 281 -9.51 -13.20 9.97
C GLU A 281 -9.43 -11.79 10.56
N LYS A 282 -8.45 -11.54 11.41
CA LYS A 282 -8.24 -10.23 12.02
C LYS A 282 -8.01 -9.12 10.99
N TRP A 283 -7.50 -9.46 9.80
CA TRP A 283 -7.30 -8.53 8.68
C TRP A 283 -8.48 -8.46 7.72
N LEU A 284 -9.48 -9.34 7.85
CA LEU A 284 -10.62 -9.38 6.93
C LEU A 284 -11.70 -8.35 7.32
N THR A 285 -11.28 -7.11 7.36
CA THR A 285 -12.14 -5.92 7.48
C THR A 285 -11.57 -4.84 6.56
N ASN A 286 -12.38 -3.86 6.18
CA ASN A 286 -11.90 -2.74 5.37
C ASN A 286 -11.00 -1.74 6.13
N GLN A 287 -10.76 -1.97 7.41
CA GLN A 287 -9.73 -1.27 8.17
C GLN A 287 -8.32 -1.76 7.81
N TRP A 288 -8.20 -3.01 7.36
CA TRP A 288 -6.91 -3.68 7.18
C TRP A 288 -6.71 -4.26 5.79
N PHE A 289 -7.77 -4.39 5.00
CA PHE A 289 -7.71 -4.91 3.64
C PHE A 289 -8.52 -4.03 2.70
N ARG A 290 -7.86 -3.48 1.70
CA ARG A 290 -8.45 -2.64 0.67
C ARG A 290 -7.96 -3.09 -0.71
N MET A 291 -8.76 -2.82 -1.74
CA MET A 291 -8.42 -3.11 -3.12
C MET A 291 -8.54 -1.83 -3.94
N GLY A 292 -7.42 -1.37 -4.52
CA GLY A 292 -7.40 -0.20 -5.38
C GLY A 292 -7.82 -0.57 -6.79
N THR A 293 -9.00 -0.12 -7.21
CA THR A 293 -9.54 -0.49 -8.52
C THR A 293 -10.62 0.51 -8.99
N SER A 294 -10.88 0.52 -10.29
CA SER A 294 -12.00 1.24 -10.88
C SER A 294 -13.07 0.28 -11.44
N ARG A 295 -12.67 -0.76 -12.17
CA ARG A 295 -13.57 -1.68 -12.87
C ARG A 295 -14.20 -2.75 -12.00
N LEU A 296 -13.46 -3.22 -11.02
CA LEU A 296 -13.87 -4.36 -10.20
C LEU A 296 -15.17 -4.10 -9.43
N ALA A 297 -15.43 -2.84 -9.06
CA ALA A 297 -16.65 -2.47 -8.35
C ALA A 297 -17.91 -2.86 -9.13
N ASN A 298 -17.96 -2.58 -10.43
CA ASN A 298 -19.09 -2.97 -11.29
C ASN A 298 -19.17 -4.49 -11.47
N MET A 299 -18.06 -5.17 -11.56
CA MET A 299 -18.03 -6.64 -11.69
C MET A 299 -18.53 -7.32 -10.41
N LEU A 300 -18.11 -6.85 -9.25
CA LEU A 300 -18.61 -7.36 -7.95
C LEU A 300 -20.10 -7.08 -7.79
N LEU A 301 -20.53 -5.87 -8.13
CA LEU A 301 -21.94 -5.49 -8.08
C LEU A 301 -22.79 -6.38 -8.97
N SER A 302 -22.31 -6.66 -10.19
CA SER A 302 -23.00 -7.54 -11.13
C SER A 302 -23.15 -8.97 -10.57
N GLU A 303 -22.11 -9.51 -9.97
CA GLU A 303 -22.21 -10.85 -9.37
C GLU A 303 -23.10 -10.89 -8.14
N VAL A 304 -23.03 -9.88 -7.29
CA VAL A 304 -23.85 -9.81 -6.06
C VAL A 304 -25.34 -9.65 -6.38
N THR A 305 -25.69 -8.88 -7.44
CA THR A 305 -27.06 -8.66 -7.85
C THR A 305 -27.60 -9.74 -8.80
N GLY A 306 -26.71 -10.51 -9.44
CA GLY A 306 -27.08 -11.49 -10.45
C GLY A 306 -27.44 -10.88 -11.82
N GLU A 307 -27.20 -9.59 -12.00
CA GLU A 307 -27.48 -8.84 -13.24
C GLU A 307 -26.23 -8.08 -13.67
N GLU A 308 -26.08 -7.87 -14.98
CA GLU A 308 -25.00 -7.01 -15.46
C GLU A 308 -25.29 -5.56 -15.11
N VAL A 309 -24.42 -4.96 -14.27
CA VAL A 309 -24.57 -3.58 -13.78
C VAL A 309 -23.32 -2.78 -14.10
N LYS A 310 -23.53 -1.59 -14.66
CA LYS A 310 -22.50 -0.58 -14.88
C LYS A 310 -22.90 0.69 -14.13
N PHE A 311 -22.70 0.68 -12.83
CA PHE A 311 -23.14 1.77 -11.95
C PHE A 311 -22.09 2.88 -11.83
N PHE A 312 -20.85 2.47 -11.60
CA PHE A 312 -19.73 3.41 -11.37
C PHE A 312 -19.00 3.83 -12.66
#